data_9fde570cb302b29ffabf56ca7ed33082
#
_entry.id   9fde570cb302b29ffabf56ca7ed33082
#
_cell.length_a   1.000
_cell.length_b   1.000
_cell.length_c   1.000
_cell.angle_alpha   90.00
_cell.angle_beta   90.00
_cell.angle_gamma   90.00
#
_symmetry.space_group_name_H-M   'P 1'
#
loop_
_entity.id
_entity.type
_entity.pdbx_description
1 polymer ?
#
loop_
_entity_poly.entity_id
_entity_poly.type
_entity_poly.pdbx_seq_one_letter_code
_entity_poly.pdbx_strand_id
1 'polypeptide(L)' 'MERLIDVKEFMRYTGVSRNTANKFGEKIGCRRKIGRRVLFDVEVAGKYLDDLANRRGLK' A
#
# COMPACT_ATOMS: atom_id res chain seq x y z
N MET A 1 13.52 4.69 2.33
CA MET A 1 12.37 3.85 2.78
C MET A 1 12.52 2.43 2.25
N GLU A 2 12.25 1.46 3.08
CA GLU A 2 12.29 0.07 2.64
C GLU A 2 11.13 -0.20 1.68
N ARG A 3 11.38 -1.09 0.75
CA ARG A 3 10.36 -1.46 -0.23
C ARG A 3 9.20 -2.22 0.40
N LEU A 4 9.51 -3.09 1.36
CA LEU A 4 8.49 -3.88 2.06
C LEU A 4 8.36 -3.38 3.48
N ILE A 5 7.15 -3.00 3.86
CA ILE A 5 6.87 -2.46 5.20
C ILE A 5 5.70 -3.22 5.81
N ASP A 6 5.60 -3.18 7.14
CA ASP A 6 4.51 -3.86 7.83
C ASP A 6 3.22 -3.05 7.76
N VAL A 7 2.13 -3.60 8.31
CA VAL A 7 0.82 -2.94 8.22
C VAL A 7 0.79 -1.61 8.95
N LYS A 8 1.50 -1.49 10.07
CA LYS A 8 1.52 -0.21 10.81
C LYS A 8 2.15 0.89 9.99
N GLU A 9 3.28 0.59 9.35
CA GLU A 9 3.94 1.54 8.48
C GLU A 9 3.09 1.85 7.25
N PHE A 10 2.44 0.84 6.72
CA PHE A 10 1.58 1.02 5.55
C PHE A 10 0.36 1.89 5.88
N MET A 11 -0.21 1.72 7.07
CA MET A 11 -1.29 2.59 7.55
C MET A 11 -0.83 4.04 7.65
N ARG A 12 0.38 4.24 8.15
CA ARG A 12 0.96 5.57 8.27
C ARG A 12 1.23 6.17 6.89
N TYR A 13 1.73 5.35 5.98
CA TYR A 13 2.04 5.77 4.62
C TYR A 13 0.79 6.20 3.85
N THR A 14 -0.29 5.45 3.99
CA THR A 14 -1.52 5.69 3.24
C THR A 14 -2.54 6.53 4.01
N GLY A 15 -2.43 6.59 5.33
CA GLY A 15 -3.36 7.34 6.16
C GLY A 15 -4.71 6.65 6.36
N VAL A 16 -4.76 5.34 6.16
CA VAL A 16 -6.02 4.60 6.29
C VAL A 16 -5.99 3.64 7.48
N SER A 17 -7.16 3.13 7.86
CA SER A 17 -7.27 2.17 8.96
C SER A 17 -6.69 0.82 8.55
N ARG A 18 -6.50 -0.06 9.56
CA ARG A 18 -5.93 -1.38 9.32
C ARG A 18 -6.77 -2.19 8.31
N ASN A 19 -8.08 -2.23 8.51
CA ASN A 19 -8.96 -2.98 7.60
C ASN A 19 -8.86 -2.44 6.18
N THR A 20 -8.90 -1.13 6.03
CA THR A 20 -8.79 -0.51 4.73
C THR A 20 -7.41 -0.75 4.11
N ALA A 21 -6.36 -0.70 4.93
CA ALA A 21 -5.00 -0.97 4.44
C ALA A 21 -4.87 -2.38 3.88
N ASN A 22 -5.43 -3.37 4.57
CA ASN A 22 -5.39 -4.75 4.09
C ASN A 22 -6.17 -4.92 2.80
N LYS A 23 -7.37 -4.37 2.74
CA LYS A 23 -8.19 -4.44 1.53
C LYS A 23 -7.53 -3.75 0.36
N PHE A 24 -6.96 -2.59 0.61
CA PHE A 24 -6.27 -1.82 -0.40
C PHE A 24 -5.06 -2.59 -0.94
N GLY A 25 -4.28 -3.18 -0.03
CA GLY A 25 -3.11 -3.96 -0.42
C GLY A 25 -3.47 -5.15 -1.27
N GLU A 26 -4.57 -5.84 -0.94
CA GLU A 26 -5.03 -6.96 -1.74
C GLU A 26 -5.53 -6.51 -3.11
N LYS A 27 -6.27 -5.42 -3.12
CA LYS A 27 -6.86 -4.90 -4.35
C LYS A 27 -5.80 -4.53 -5.39
N ILE A 28 -4.75 -3.87 -4.96
CA ILE A 28 -3.71 -3.43 -5.88
C ILE A 28 -2.55 -4.41 -6.02
N GLY A 29 -2.61 -5.51 -5.27
CA GLY A 29 -1.61 -6.58 -5.39
C GLY A 29 -0.28 -6.27 -4.74
N CYS A 30 -0.26 -5.36 -3.77
CA CYS A 30 0.99 -5.04 -3.07
C CYS A 30 1.15 -5.77 -1.74
N ARG A 31 0.15 -6.50 -1.31
CA ARG A 31 0.21 -7.25 -0.06
C ARG A 31 0.97 -8.55 -0.28
N ARG A 32 2.00 -8.74 0.54
CA ARG A 32 2.86 -9.94 0.45
C ARG A 32 2.83 -10.67 1.77
N LYS A 33 2.54 -11.96 1.74
CA LYS A 33 2.59 -12.79 2.93
C LYS A 33 3.85 -13.65 2.85
N ILE A 34 4.74 -13.46 3.79
CA ILE A 34 6.00 -14.20 3.87
C ILE A 34 6.05 -14.92 5.20
N GLY A 35 5.81 -16.24 5.18
CA GLY A 35 5.69 -17.00 6.40
C GLY A 35 4.49 -16.50 7.20
N ARG A 36 4.76 -16.02 8.42
CA ARG A 36 3.71 -15.48 9.29
C ARG A 36 3.57 -13.97 9.18
N ARG A 37 4.44 -13.35 8.41
CA ARG A 37 4.46 -11.90 8.31
C ARG A 37 3.69 -11.44 7.08
N VAL A 38 2.97 -10.34 7.26
CA VAL A 38 2.29 -9.68 6.15
C VAL A 38 2.99 -8.36 5.92
N LEU A 39 3.49 -8.18 4.71
CA LEU A 39 4.22 -6.97 4.34
C LEU A 39 3.56 -6.33 3.12
N PHE A 40 3.83 -5.06 2.94
CA PHE A 40 3.25 -4.29 1.84
C PHE A 40 4.35 -3.70 0.99
N ASP A 41 4.23 -3.86 -0.32
CA ASP A 41 5.21 -3.37 -1.28
C ASP A 41 4.89 -1.91 -1.63
N VAL A 42 5.64 -0.98 -1.04
CA VAL A 42 5.37 0.44 -1.24
C VAL A 42 5.67 0.91 -2.65
N GLU A 43 6.53 0.20 -3.37
CA GLU A 43 6.81 0.55 -4.75
C GLU A 43 5.57 0.35 -5.62
N VAL A 44 4.90 -0.79 -5.44
CA VAL A 44 3.66 -1.08 -6.16
C VAL A 44 2.56 -0.12 -5.73
N ALA A 45 2.45 0.12 -4.42
CA ALA A 45 1.44 1.03 -3.89
C ALA A 45 1.66 2.46 -4.40
N GLY A 46 2.91 2.89 -4.43
CA GLY A 46 3.26 4.23 -4.91
C GLY A 46 2.86 4.44 -6.36
N LYS A 47 3.14 3.46 -7.20
CA LYS A 47 2.77 3.54 -8.62
C LYS A 47 1.26 3.65 -8.79
N TYR A 48 0.53 2.87 -8.01
CA TYR A 48 -0.92 2.90 -8.07
C TYR A 48 -1.46 4.27 -7.66
N LEU A 49 -0.94 4.81 -6.57
CA LEU A 49 -1.38 6.12 -6.07
C LEU A 49 -1.05 7.24 -7.05
N ASP A 50 0.13 7.20 -7.66
CA ASP A 50 0.52 8.18 -8.67
C ASP A 50 -0.39 8.11 -9.87
N ASP A 51 -0.67 6.91 -10.34
CA ASP A 51 -1.54 6.70 -11.50
C ASP A 51 -2.95 7.22 -11.21
N LEU A 52 -3.45 6.97 -10.01
CA LEU A 52 -4.77 7.41 -9.61
C LEU A 52 -4.84 8.94 -9.56
N ALA A 53 -3.81 9.58 -9.01
CA ALA A 53 -3.75 11.03 -8.94
C ALA A 53 -3.72 11.64 -10.35
N ASN A 54 -2.96 11.04 -11.25
CA ASN A 54 -2.87 11.53 -12.63
C ASN A 54 -4.20 11.41 -13.36
N ARG A 55 -4.89 10.28 -13.15
CA ARG A 55 -6.19 10.08 -13.80
C ARG A 55 -7.22 11.08 -13.34
N ARG A 56 -7.15 11.46 -12.07
CA ARG A 56 -8.12 12.41 -11.50
C ARG A 56 -7.74 13.85 -11.78
N GLY A 57 -6.60 14.07 -12.39
CA GLY A 57 -6.13 15.41 -12.65
C GLY A 57 -5.76 16.17 -11.39
N LEU A 58 -5.39 15.48 -10.35
CA LEU A 58 -4.95 16.10 -9.10
C LEU A 58 -3.57 16.70 -9.29
N LYS A 59 -3.41 17.90 -8.81
CA LYS A 59 -2.14 18.61 -8.96
C LYS A 59 -1.43 18.72 -7.62
#